data_e9668c42b86322bdf42ee3e8045c72f8
#
_entry.id   e9668c42b86322bdf42ee3e8045c72f8
#
_cell.length_a   1.000
_cell.length_b   1.000
_cell.length_c   1.000
_cell.angle_alpha   90.00
_cell.angle_beta   90.00
_cell.angle_gamma   90.00
#
_symmetry.space_group_name_H-M   'P 1'
#
loop_
_entity.id
_entity.type
_entity.pdbx_description
1 polymer ?
#
loop_
_entity_poly.entity_id
_entity_poly.type
_entity_poly.pdbx_seq_one_letter_code
_entity_poly.pdbx_strand_id
1 'polypeptide(L)'
;KLFGIYPQKITNQSNLLKGLTSGFLAPHARYAEMNKDDILSSKDLIINAYSSTGHLFLVSAKNKPQHFLFSHLEYGPNAFIKEYHRELNSRGGDAVGLAKPTGYFKDDNNMSQPQFTWENTQKKFFKNWITTITNH
;
A
#
# COMPACT_ATOMS: atom_id res chain seq x y z
N LYS A 1 7.27 -9.66 -7.41
CA LYS A 1 7.22 -8.77 -6.24
C LYS A 1 6.44 -7.51 -6.57
N LEU A 2 5.44 -7.19 -5.76
CA LEU A 2 4.76 -5.90 -5.81
C LEU A 2 5.60 -4.90 -5.01
N PHE A 3 6.17 -3.91 -5.70
CA PHE A 3 7.13 -3.00 -5.07
C PHE A 3 7.03 -1.62 -5.72
N GLY A 4 6.44 -0.66 -5.02
CA GLY A 4 6.32 0.70 -5.54
C GLY A 4 5.07 1.43 -5.04
N ILE A 5 4.76 2.53 -5.71
CA ILE A 5 3.61 3.40 -5.44
C ILE A 5 2.56 3.16 -6.53
N TYR A 6 1.34 2.88 -6.11
CA TYR A 6 0.24 2.58 -7.03
C TYR A 6 -1.00 3.38 -6.67
N PRO A 7 -1.79 3.83 -7.67
CA PRO A 7 -3.12 4.38 -7.40
C PRO A 7 -4.05 3.28 -6.88
N GLN A 8 -4.94 3.65 -5.97
CA GLN A 8 -5.88 2.73 -5.35
C GLN A 8 -7.31 3.06 -5.77
N LYS A 9 -8.14 2.04 -5.91
CA LYS A 9 -9.57 2.18 -6.22
C LYS A 9 -10.39 1.80 -4.99
N ILE A 10 -11.28 2.70 -4.57
CA ILE A 10 -12.21 2.45 -3.47
C ILE A 10 -13.45 1.74 -4.04
N THR A 11 -13.78 0.58 -3.50
CA THR A 11 -14.96 -0.20 -3.92
C THR A 11 -16.04 -0.23 -2.85
N ASN A 12 -15.67 -0.14 -1.58
CA ASN A 12 -16.61 -0.07 -0.46
C ASN A 12 -16.06 0.91 0.56
N GLN A 13 -16.85 1.94 0.89
CA GLN A 13 -16.41 2.97 1.82
C GLN A 13 -16.13 2.41 3.21
N SER A 14 -15.17 3.03 3.87
CA SER A 14 -14.77 2.73 5.24
C SER A 14 -14.42 4.04 5.92
N ASN A 15 -14.65 4.10 7.24
CA ASN A 15 -14.21 5.26 8.03
C ASN A 15 -12.71 5.48 7.95
N LEU A 16 -11.93 4.42 7.69
CA LEU A 16 -10.48 4.54 7.50
C LEU A 16 -10.11 5.26 6.20
N LEU A 17 -11.01 5.26 5.22
CA LEU A 17 -10.78 5.90 3.92
C LEU A 17 -11.41 7.29 3.81
N LYS A 18 -11.97 7.81 4.90
CA LYS A 18 -12.61 9.14 4.90
C LYS A 18 -11.63 10.22 4.43
N GLY A 19 -12.07 11.04 3.48
CA GLY A 19 -11.24 12.10 2.91
C GLY A 19 -10.32 11.64 1.79
N LEU A 20 -10.28 10.34 1.49
CA LEU A 20 -9.57 9.79 0.34
C LEU A 20 -10.55 9.56 -0.81
N THR A 21 -10.07 9.77 -2.04
CA THR A 21 -10.84 9.50 -3.26
C THR A 21 -10.10 8.48 -4.10
N SER A 22 -10.83 7.74 -4.96
CA SER A 22 -10.21 6.78 -5.88
C SER A 22 -9.10 7.44 -6.69
N GLY A 23 -7.98 6.76 -6.82
CA GLY A 23 -6.76 7.29 -7.39
C GLY A 23 -5.73 7.71 -6.35
N PHE A 24 -6.06 7.66 -5.05
CA PHE A 24 -5.09 7.98 -4.01
C PHE A 24 -3.89 7.03 -4.10
N LEU A 25 -2.70 7.58 -3.85
CA LEU A 25 -1.44 6.84 -3.99
C LEU A 25 -1.06 6.15 -2.69
N ALA A 26 -0.61 4.91 -2.78
CA ALA A 26 -0.16 4.15 -1.62
C ALA A 26 1.01 3.21 -1.96
N PRO A 27 1.93 3.01 -1.00
CA PRO A 27 3.09 2.14 -1.20
C PRO A 27 2.73 0.68 -0.97
N HIS A 28 3.25 -0.19 -1.83
CA HIS A 28 3.17 -1.63 -1.68
C HIS A 28 4.58 -2.24 -1.77
N ALA A 29 4.85 -3.20 -0.90
CA ALA A 29 6.12 -3.91 -0.89
C ALA A 29 5.90 -5.32 -0.35
N ARG A 30 5.52 -6.26 -1.25
CA ARG A 30 5.26 -7.64 -0.84
C ARG A 30 5.47 -8.63 -1.97
N TYR A 31 5.75 -9.89 -1.60
CA TYR A 31 5.88 -10.99 -2.55
C TYR A 31 4.60 -11.81 -2.67
N ALA A 32 3.83 -11.92 -1.60
CA ALA A 32 2.63 -12.74 -1.55
C ALA A 32 1.38 -11.91 -1.29
N GLU A 33 0.23 -12.45 -1.67
CA GLU A 33 -1.06 -11.80 -1.46
C GLU A 33 -2.12 -12.86 -1.16
N MET A 34 -3.15 -12.47 -0.38
CA MET A 34 -4.32 -13.29 -0.21
C MET A 34 -5.08 -13.41 -1.52
N ASN A 35 -5.73 -14.56 -1.73
CA ASN A 35 -6.56 -14.76 -2.91
C ASN A 35 -7.78 -13.84 -2.84
N LYS A 36 -7.88 -12.92 -3.79
CA LYS A 36 -8.96 -11.94 -3.87
C LYS A 36 -10.33 -12.60 -4.04
N ASP A 37 -10.41 -13.70 -4.81
CA ASP A 37 -11.67 -14.42 -5.02
C ASP A 37 -12.16 -15.08 -3.73
N ASP A 38 -11.26 -15.59 -2.90
CA ASP A 38 -11.61 -16.16 -1.60
C ASP A 38 -12.22 -15.08 -0.69
N ILE A 39 -11.70 -13.87 -0.74
CA ILE A 39 -12.24 -12.74 0.03
C ILE A 39 -13.63 -12.34 -0.50
N LEU A 40 -13.78 -12.24 -1.82
CA LEU A 40 -15.07 -11.89 -2.45
C LEU A 40 -16.16 -12.92 -2.15
N SER A 41 -15.80 -14.20 -2.02
CA SER A 41 -16.74 -15.26 -1.68
C SER A 41 -17.03 -15.38 -0.18
N SER A 42 -16.27 -14.69 0.67
CA SER A 42 -16.48 -14.73 2.12
C SER A 42 -17.70 -13.90 2.53
N LYS A 43 -18.50 -14.45 3.43
CA LYS A 43 -19.65 -13.75 4.01
C LYS A 43 -19.23 -12.70 5.05
N ASP A 44 -18.02 -12.80 5.58
CA ASP A 44 -17.56 -12.03 6.72
C ASP A 44 -16.60 -10.89 6.36
N LEU A 45 -16.12 -10.87 5.12
CA LEU A 45 -15.12 -9.91 4.66
C LEU A 45 -15.61 -9.06 3.50
N ILE A 46 -15.10 -7.84 3.43
CA ILE A 46 -15.40 -6.91 2.35
C ILE A 46 -14.10 -6.23 1.91
N ILE A 47 -13.90 -6.13 0.59
CA ILE A 47 -12.78 -5.39 0.02
C ILE A 47 -13.18 -3.92 -0.04
N ASN A 48 -12.46 -3.06 0.69
CA ASN A 48 -12.69 -1.61 0.68
C ASN A 48 -11.94 -0.93 -0.46
N ALA A 49 -10.72 -1.37 -0.73
CA ALA A 49 -9.91 -0.78 -1.79
C ALA A 49 -8.86 -1.77 -2.30
N TYR A 50 -8.47 -1.60 -3.56
CA TYR A 50 -7.39 -2.37 -4.18
C TYR A 50 -6.62 -1.49 -5.17
N SER A 51 -5.38 -1.88 -5.48
CA SER A 51 -4.54 -1.10 -6.39
C SER A 51 -5.00 -1.19 -7.83
N SER A 52 -4.54 -0.26 -8.67
CA SER A 52 -4.79 -0.28 -10.12
C SER A 52 -4.32 -1.57 -10.80
N THR A 53 -3.39 -2.30 -10.17
CA THR A 53 -2.91 -3.61 -10.64
C THR A 53 -3.71 -4.78 -10.07
N GLY A 54 -4.80 -4.51 -9.35
CA GLY A 54 -5.69 -5.54 -8.80
C GLY A 54 -5.24 -6.14 -7.47
N HIS A 55 -4.24 -5.57 -6.80
CA HIS A 55 -3.74 -6.05 -5.53
C HIS A 55 -4.45 -5.39 -4.35
N LEU A 56 -4.72 -6.15 -3.29
CA LEU A 56 -5.45 -5.67 -2.13
C LEU A 56 -4.74 -4.50 -1.44
N PHE A 57 -5.53 -3.52 -1.02
CA PHE A 57 -5.09 -2.43 -0.16
C PHE A 57 -5.70 -2.55 1.24
N LEU A 58 -7.02 -2.60 1.33
CA LEU A 58 -7.75 -2.66 2.60
C LEU A 58 -8.92 -3.63 2.49
N VAL A 59 -8.99 -4.52 3.47
CA VAL A 59 -10.10 -5.47 3.66
C VAL A 59 -10.62 -5.29 5.07
N SER A 60 -11.94 -5.33 5.25
CA SER A 60 -12.58 -5.19 6.55
C SER A 60 -13.49 -6.36 6.85
N ALA A 61 -13.64 -6.69 8.12
CA ALA A 61 -14.68 -7.60 8.59
C ALA A 61 -16.02 -6.86 8.59
N LYS A 62 -17.09 -7.53 8.14
CA LYS A 62 -18.43 -6.91 8.04
C LYS A 62 -19.04 -6.61 9.40
N ASN A 63 -18.84 -7.49 10.38
CA ASN A 63 -19.54 -7.46 11.67
C ASN A 63 -18.60 -7.27 12.87
N LYS A 64 -17.35 -6.92 12.64
CA LYS A 64 -16.34 -6.71 13.68
C LYS A 64 -15.47 -5.50 13.33
N PRO A 65 -14.95 -4.77 14.32
CA PRO A 65 -14.04 -3.64 14.06
C PRO A 65 -12.63 -4.15 13.72
N GLN A 66 -12.50 -5.01 12.72
CA GLN A 66 -11.24 -5.58 12.27
C GLN A 66 -10.96 -5.16 10.83
N HIS A 67 -9.75 -4.71 10.59
CA HIS A 67 -9.29 -4.24 9.30
C HIS A 67 -7.93 -4.87 8.99
N PHE A 68 -7.72 -5.17 7.71
CA PHE A 68 -6.47 -5.76 7.21
C PHE A 68 -5.89 -4.83 6.15
N LEU A 69 -4.78 -4.20 6.48
CA LEU A 69 -4.07 -3.29 5.59
C LEU A 69 -2.92 -4.02 4.92
N PHE A 70 -2.92 -4.03 3.59
CA PHE A 70 -1.90 -4.71 2.78
C PHE A 70 -0.84 -3.75 2.22
N SER A 71 -0.97 -2.47 2.48
CA SER A 71 -0.02 -1.44 2.10
C SER A 71 0.94 -1.14 3.26
N HIS A 72 2.15 -0.71 2.92
CA HIS A 72 3.11 -0.19 3.89
C HIS A 72 2.96 1.32 4.06
N LEU A 73 1.79 1.78 4.49
CA LEU A 73 1.51 3.22 4.65
C LEU A 73 2.43 3.90 5.66
N GLU A 74 3.05 3.15 6.58
CA GLU A 74 4.02 3.67 7.54
C GLU A 74 5.35 4.09 6.89
N TYR A 75 5.58 3.71 5.63
CA TYR A 75 6.82 4.06 4.96
C TYR A 75 7.03 5.57 4.89
N GLY A 76 8.21 6.01 5.35
CA GLY A 76 8.69 7.38 5.16
C GLY A 76 9.26 7.58 3.76
N PRO A 77 9.72 8.82 3.46
CA PRO A 77 10.13 9.17 2.10
C PRO A 77 11.30 8.37 1.53
N ASN A 78 12.12 7.76 2.36
CA ASN A 78 13.32 7.03 1.93
C ASN A 78 13.23 5.51 2.09
N ALA A 79 12.06 4.99 2.47
CA ALA A 79 11.92 3.56 2.80
C ALA A 79 12.18 2.65 1.60
N PHE A 80 11.72 3.02 0.41
CA PHE A 80 11.92 2.21 -0.80
C PHE A 80 13.38 2.17 -1.22
N ILE A 81 14.08 3.29 -1.17
CA ILE A 81 15.49 3.32 -1.56
C ILE A 81 16.34 2.54 -0.56
N LYS A 82 16.02 2.62 0.71
CA LYS A 82 16.71 1.84 1.76
C LYS A 82 16.48 0.34 1.57
N GLU A 83 15.26 -0.07 1.27
CA GLU A 83 14.94 -1.48 1.01
C GLU A 83 15.63 -2.00 -0.24
N TYR A 84 15.65 -1.22 -1.32
CA TYR A 84 16.37 -1.56 -2.54
C TYR A 84 17.85 -1.79 -2.26
N HIS A 85 18.50 -0.87 -1.56
CA HIS A 85 19.92 -0.99 -1.22
C HIS A 85 20.20 -2.17 -0.30
N ARG A 86 19.32 -2.46 0.63
CA ARG A 86 19.46 -3.63 1.51
C ARG A 86 19.44 -4.93 0.72
N GLU A 87 18.50 -5.08 -0.22
CA GLU A 87 18.44 -6.26 -1.08
C GLU A 87 19.66 -6.34 -2.00
N LEU A 88 20.07 -5.22 -2.58
CA LEU A 88 21.26 -5.16 -3.43
C LEU A 88 22.50 -5.63 -2.67
N ASN A 89 22.68 -5.16 -1.45
CA ASN A 89 23.80 -5.54 -0.60
C ASN A 89 23.76 -7.02 -0.22
N SER A 90 22.58 -7.58 0.04
CA SER A 90 22.42 -9.01 0.34
C SER A 90 22.78 -9.90 -0.86
N ARG A 91 22.75 -9.36 -2.08
CA ARG A 91 23.14 -10.04 -3.32
C ARG A 91 24.60 -9.74 -3.71
N GLY A 92 25.39 -9.15 -2.82
CA GLY A 92 26.76 -8.79 -3.11
C GLY A 92 26.91 -7.72 -4.18
N GLY A 93 25.91 -6.86 -4.36
CA GLY A 93 25.91 -5.79 -5.36
C GLY A 93 25.38 -6.22 -6.73
N ASP A 94 24.88 -7.45 -6.87
CA ASP A 94 24.31 -7.93 -8.14
C ASP A 94 22.85 -7.47 -8.27
N ALA A 95 22.63 -6.54 -9.20
CA ALA A 95 21.31 -5.97 -9.47
C ALA A 95 20.47 -6.75 -10.50
N VAL A 96 21.01 -7.83 -11.08
CA VAL A 96 20.29 -8.61 -12.08
C VAL A 96 19.03 -9.23 -11.49
N GLY A 97 17.87 -8.92 -12.09
CA GLY A 97 16.58 -9.41 -11.63
C GLY A 97 16.06 -8.73 -10.35
N LEU A 98 16.77 -7.75 -9.82
CA LEU A 98 16.33 -7.01 -8.64
C LEU A 98 15.26 -5.98 -9.05
N ALA A 99 14.09 -6.07 -8.41
CA ALA A 99 12.98 -5.16 -8.69
C ALA A 99 13.28 -3.74 -8.21
N LYS A 100 13.06 -2.75 -9.08
CA LYS A 100 13.09 -1.33 -8.73
C LYS A 100 11.70 -0.88 -8.30
N PRO A 101 11.60 0.06 -7.33
CA PRO A 101 10.27 0.55 -6.91
C PRO A 101 9.61 1.34 -8.03
N THR A 102 8.41 0.92 -8.44
CA THR A 102 7.61 1.56 -9.48
C THR A 102 6.97 2.85 -8.94
N GLY A 103 7.02 3.93 -9.73
CA GLY A 103 6.33 5.18 -9.41
C GLY A 103 6.90 5.95 -8.23
N TYR A 104 8.05 5.56 -7.72
CA TYR A 104 8.70 6.19 -6.58
C TYR A 104 9.66 7.31 -6.99
N PHE A 105 10.42 7.11 -8.04
CA PHE A 105 11.34 8.12 -8.55
C PHE A 105 10.67 9.00 -9.60
N LYS A 106 11.11 10.24 -9.71
CA LYS A 106 10.71 11.09 -10.82
C LYS A 106 11.20 10.51 -12.15
N ASP A 107 12.39 9.89 -12.13
CA ASP A 107 12.95 9.14 -13.25
C ASP A 107 13.31 7.74 -12.79
N ASP A 108 12.46 6.76 -13.09
CA ASP A 108 12.66 5.37 -12.68
C ASP A 108 13.90 4.74 -13.33
N ASN A 109 14.25 5.15 -14.56
CA ASN A 109 15.40 4.60 -15.26
C ASN A 109 16.72 4.92 -14.56
N ASN A 110 16.85 6.16 -14.07
CA ASN A 110 18.06 6.63 -13.40
C ASN A 110 17.97 6.48 -11.87
N MET A 111 16.82 6.06 -11.34
CA MET A 111 16.57 5.99 -9.90
C MET A 111 16.90 7.31 -9.19
N SER A 112 16.49 8.41 -9.81
CA SER A 112 16.79 9.76 -9.31
C SER A 112 15.54 10.48 -8.84
N GLN A 113 15.70 11.35 -7.84
CA GLN A 113 14.67 12.18 -7.27
C GLN A 113 13.52 11.36 -6.68
N PRO A 114 13.74 10.61 -5.58
CA PRO A 114 12.68 9.91 -4.87
C PRO A 114 11.60 10.89 -4.38
N GLN A 115 10.33 10.51 -4.52
CA GLN A 115 9.19 11.37 -4.20
C GLN A 115 8.32 10.75 -3.12
N PHE A 116 7.87 11.58 -2.19
CA PHE A 116 6.97 11.16 -1.11
C PHE A 116 5.52 11.46 -1.51
N THR A 117 5.01 10.77 -2.53
CA THR A 117 3.68 11.04 -3.11
C THR A 117 2.52 10.50 -2.29
N TRP A 118 2.77 9.63 -1.31
CA TRP A 118 1.74 9.04 -0.46
C TRP A 118 1.60 9.69 0.92
N GLU A 119 2.28 10.82 1.15
CA GLU A 119 2.24 11.52 2.44
C GLU A 119 0.82 11.89 2.85
N ASN A 120 0.04 12.43 1.95
CA ASN A 120 -1.34 12.81 2.21
C ASN A 120 -2.22 11.61 2.57
N THR A 121 -2.04 10.49 1.86
CA THR A 121 -2.73 9.23 2.15
C THR A 121 -2.38 8.73 3.56
N GLN A 122 -1.09 8.72 3.88
CA GLN A 122 -0.58 8.30 5.18
C GLN A 122 -1.21 9.11 6.32
N LYS A 123 -1.19 10.43 6.20
CA LYS A 123 -1.73 11.33 7.22
C LYS A 123 -3.22 11.14 7.42
N LYS A 124 -3.98 11.07 6.34
CA LYS A 124 -5.44 10.90 6.41
C LYS A 124 -5.83 9.53 6.96
N PHE A 125 -5.18 8.49 6.49
CA PHE A 125 -5.48 7.13 6.93
C PHE A 125 -5.24 6.95 8.43
N PHE A 126 -4.07 7.34 8.92
CA PHE A 126 -3.74 7.19 10.33
C PHE A 126 -4.56 8.11 11.24
N LYS A 127 -4.89 9.31 10.78
CA LYS A 127 -5.83 10.19 11.50
C LYS A 127 -7.20 9.51 11.62
N ASN A 128 -7.70 8.92 10.55
CA ASN A 128 -8.97 8.20 10.56
C ASN A 128 -8.94 7.01 11.50
N TRP A 129 -7.83 6.27 11.50
CA TRP A 129 -7.67 5.11 12.38
C TRP A 129 -7.70 5.52 13.86
N ILE A 130 -6.96 6.56 14.22
CA ILE A 130 -6.96 7.11 15.58
C ILE A 130 -8.37 7.54 15.98
N THR A 131 -9.08 8.26 15.12
CA THR A 131 -10.46 8.69 15.37
C THR A 131 -11.39 7.49 15.59
N THR A 132 -11.23 6.44 14.80
CA THR A 132 -12.02 5.22 14.91
C THR A 132 -11.80 4.53 16.27
N ILE A 133 -10.54 4.46 16.74
CA ILE A 133 -10.21 3.84 18.03
C ILE A 133 -10.75 4.68 19.20
N THR A 134 -10.61 6.00 19.13
CA THR A 134 -10.97 6.89 20.25
C THR A 134 -12.46 7.09 20.41
N ASN A 135 -13.27 6.78 19.41
CA ASN A 135 -14.73 6.91 19.45
C ASN A 135 -15.46 5.62 19.83
N HIS A 136 -14.75 4.63 20.33
CA HIS A 136 -15.34 3.39 20.83
C HIS A 136 -15.59 3.42 22.32
#